data_8c4086401b9b7b9318087ecc8ee5b976
#
_entry.id   8c4086401b9b7b9318087ecc8ee5b976
#
_cell.length_a   1.000
_cell.length_b   1.000
_cell.length_c   1.000
_cell.angle_alpha   90.00
_cell.angle_beta   90.00
_cell.angle_gamma   90.00
#
_symmetry.space_group_name_H-M   'P 1'
#
loop_
_entity.id
_entity.type
_entity.pdbx_description
1 polymer ?
#
loop_
_entity_poly.entity_id
_entity_poly.type
_entity_poly.pdbx_seq_one_letter_code
_entity_poly.pdbx_strand_id
1 'polypeptide(L)'
;VSARTKARKRAVDALFAADLRELSAIDLLAETERLSDEREDQQAIFDYAKSCVAGVTENGADIDDLLETYAQGWTIARMPALDRAILRLGCWEILFNEEVPDAVAVNEAIELAKELSTDDSAGFVNGLLSKIVSTKAAK
;
A
#
# COMPACT_ATOMS: atom_id res chain seq x y z
N VAL A 1 -6.01 17.58 1.26
CA VAL A 1 -5.51 16.20 1.34
C VAL A 1 -5.77 15.66 2.74
N SER A 2 -6.43 14.51 2.83
CA SER A 2 -6.81 13.93 4.11
C SER A 2 -5.61 13.36 4.87
N ALA A 3 -5.80 13.19 6.19
CA ALA A 3 -4.77 12.55 7.02
C ALA A 3 -4.48 11.12 6.54
N ARG A 4 -5.52 10.38 6.12
CA ARG A 4 -5.33 9.02 5.61
C ARG A 4 -4.56 8.98 4.28
N THR A 5 -4.76 9.96 3.41
CA THR A 5 -3.98 10.06 2.17
C THR A 5 -2.49 10.26 2.49
N LYS A 6 -2.19 11.16 3.43
CA LYS A 6 -0.82 11.37 3.89
C LYS A 6 -0.25 10.13 4.57
N ALA A 7 -1.07 9.43 5.36
CA ALA A 7 -0.66 8.22 6.05
C ALA A 7 -0.29 7.10 5.06
N ARG A 8 -1.09 6.94 3.99
CA ARG A 8 -0.80 5.96 2.94
C ARG A 8 0.54 6.22 2.28
N LYS A 9 0.87 7.49 2.05
CA LYS A 9 2.16 7.86 1.46
C LYS A 9 3.32 7.49 2.41
N ARG A 10 3.16 7.75 3.71
CA ARG A 10 4.16 7.32 4.72
C ARG A 10 4.33 5.81 4.74
N ALA A 11 3.23 5.07 4.67
CA ALA A 11 3.27 3.61 4.65
C ALA A 11 3.97 3.08 3.39
N VAL A 12 3.64 3.62 2.23
CA VAL A 12 4.29 3.23 0.96
C VAL A 12 5.78 3.51 1.01
N ASP A 13 6.19 4.68 1.51
CA ASP A 13 7.60 5.02 1.64
C ASP A 13 8.34 4.01 2.52
N ALA A 14 7.76 3.62 3.65
CA ALA A 14 8.36 2.64 4.56
C ALA A 14 8.43 1.24 3.93
N LEU A 15 7.35 0.81 3.28
CA LEU A 15 7.30 -0.50 2.61
C LEU A 15 8.29 -0.57 1.45
N PHE A 16 8.39 0.50 0.68
CA PHE A 16 9.32 0.60 -0.44
C PHE A 16 10.78 0.53 0.05
N ALA A 17 11.12 1.35 1.04
CA ALA A 17 12.48 1.37 1.59
C ALA A 17 12.86 0.04 2.24
N ALA A 18 11.93 -0.57 2.96
CA ALA A 18 12.15 -1.88 3.60
C ALA A 18 12.46 -2.97 2.58
N ASP A 19 11.72 -2.96 1.48
CA ASP A 19 11.86 -3.95 0.42
C ASP A 19 13.23 -3.82 -0.28
N LEU A 20 13.66 -2.60 -0.57
CA LEU A 20 14.94 -2.35 -1.22
C LEU A 20 16.15 -2.58 -0.31
N ARG A 21 15.99 -2.30 0.98
CA ARG A 21 17.10 -2.33 1.94
C ARG A 21 17.10 -3.58 2.82
N GLU A 22 16.12 -4.45 2.64
CA GLU A 22 15.93 -5.65 3.46
C GLU A 22 15.85 -5.34 4.96
N LEU A 23 15.10 -4.28 5.30
CA LEU A 23 14.88 -3.82 6.67
C LEU A 23 13.41 -3.94 7.05
N SER A 24 13.13 -3.82 8.35
CA SER A 24 11.75 -3.83 8.85
C SER A 24 11.04 -2.52 8.50
N ALA A 25 9.90 -2.61 7.79
CA ALA A 25 9.10 -1.43 7.44
C ALA A 25 8.57 -0.72 8.69
N ILE A 26 8.20 -1.48 9.73
CA ILE A 26 7.72 -0.93 10.99
C ILE A 26 8.82 -0.10 11.66
N ASP A 27 10.06 -0.59 11.67
CA ASP A 27 11.19 0.14 12.25
C ASP A 27 11.51 1.41 11.46
N LEU A 28 11.45 1.34 10.14
CA LEU A 28 11.68 2.51 9.28
C LEU A 28 10.59 3.58 9.49
N LEU A 29 9.34 3.17 9.63
CA LEU A 29 8.25 4.09 9.90
C LEU A 29 8.38 4.73 11.28
N ALA A 30 8.77 3.95 12.29
CA ALA A 30 9.01 4.46 13.64
C ALA A 30 10.12 5.53 13.64
N GLU A 31 11.17 5.32 12.87
CA GLU A 31 12.25 6.29 12.72
C GLU A 31 11.75 7.59 12.07
N THR A 32 10.93 7.48 11.03
CA THR A 32 10.32 8.64 10.39
C THR A 32 9.45 9.43 11.38
N GLU A 33 8.66 8.71 12.16
CA GLU A 33 7.82 9.34 13.19
C GLU A 33 8.68 10.06 14.24
N ARG A 34 9.75 9.43 14.69
CA ARG A 34 10.67 10.01 15.69
C ARG A 34 11.29 11.32 15.20
N LEU A 35 11.54 11.43 13.90
CA LEU A 35 12.16 12.61 13.29
C LEU A 35 11.14 13.67 12.87
N SER A 36 9.84 13.39 12.98
CA SER A 36 8.80 14.34 12.57
C SER A 36 8.48 15.34 13.67
N ASP A 37 7.78 16.44 13.28
CA ASP A 37 7.28 17.42 14.24
C ASP A 37 6.16 16.81 15.10
N GLU A 38 6.14 17.13 16.39
CA GLU A 38 5.12 16.67 17.33
C GLU A 38 3.85 17.53 17.26
N ARG A 39 3.18 17.53 16.11
CA ARG A 39 1.87 18.18 15.96
C ARG A 39 0.77 17.15 16.06
N GLU A 40 -0.41 17.56 16.54
CA GLU A 40 -1.56 16.66 16.70
C GLU A 40 -1.95 15.94 15.41
N ASP A 41 -1.90 16.63 14.28
CA ASP A 41 -2.26 16.04 12.98
C ASP A 41 -1.28 14.92 12.56
N GLN A 42 -0.03 14.98 13.02
CA GLN A 42 0.97 13.94 12.74
C GLN A 42 0.64 12.63 13.44
N GLN A 43 0.06 12.70 14.65
CA GLN A 43 -0.29 11.47 15.38
C GLN A 43 -1.30 10.63 14.60
N ALA A 44 -2.36 11.24 14.08
CA ALA A 44 -3.38 10.52 13.30
C ALA A 44 -2.77 9.93 12.02
N ILE A 45 -1.88 10.67 11.36
CA ILE A 45 -1.20 10.21 10.16
C ILE A 45 -0.36 8.96 10.47
N PHE A 46 0.47 9.00 11.50
CA PHE A 46 1.33 7.88 11.85
C PHE A 46 0.56 6.70 12.41
N ASP A 47 -0.52 6.92 13.14
CA ASP A 47 -1.35 5.83 13.65
C ASP A 47 -1.92 4.99 12.51
N TYR A 48 -2.48 5.63 11.48
CA TYR A 48 -2.99 4.90 10.33
C TYR A 48 -1.86 4.28 9.49
N ALA A 49 -0.75 4.99 9.31
CA ALA A 49 0.40 4.45 8.60
C ALA A 49 0.93 3.17 9.29
N LYS A 50 0.98 3.15 10.62
CA LYS A 50 1.37 1.96 11.38
C LYS A 50 0.41 0.79 11.14
N SER A 51 -0.90 1.06 11.10
CA SER A 51 -1.90 0.04 10.79
C SER A 51 -1.67 -0.55 9.41
N CYS A 52 -1.39 0.29 8.43
CA CYS A 52 -1.10 -0.14 7.06
C CYS A 52 0.13 -1.04 7.00
N VAL A 53 1.24 -0.59 7.57
CA VAL A 53 2.51 -1.32 7.55
C VAL A 53 2.38 -2.65 8.30
N ALA A 54 1.74 -2.63 9.47
CA ALA A 54 1.53 -3.84 10.25
C ALA A 54 0.62 -4.83 9.49
N GLY A 55 -0.46 -4.34 8.91
CA GLY A 55 -1.39 -5.18 8.17
C GLY A 55 -0.77 -5.84 6.95
N VAL A 56 0.01 -5.08 6.19
CA VAL A 56 0.74 -5.62 5.03
C VAL A 56 1.76 -6.66 5.48
N THR A 57 2.49 -6.38 6.55
CA THR A 57 3.51 -7.30 7.06
C THR A 57 2.89 -8.61 7.58
N GLU A 58 1.82 -8.50 8.34
CA GLU A 58 1.14 -9.68 8.91
C GLU A 58 0.51 -10.57 7.84
N ASN A 59 0.03 -9.98 6.75
CA ASN A 59 -0.67 -10.70 5.69
C ASN A 59 0.16 -10.81 4.40
N GLY A 60 1.47 -10.62 4.51
CA GLY A 60 2.35 -10.48 3.36
C GLY A 60 2.30 -11.66 2.38
N ALA A 61 2.31 -12.89 2.88
CA ALA A 61 2.29 -14.08 2.02
C ALA A 61 0.98 -14.17 1.23
N ASP A 62 -0.15 -13.97 1.89
CA ASP A 62 -1.47 -14.02 1.25
C ASP A 62 -1.63 -12.90 0.23
N ILE A 63 -1.16 -11.70 0.58
CA ILE A 63 -1.23 -10.54 -0.32
C ILE A 63 -0.40 -10.81 -1.58
N ASP A 64 0.84 -11.27 -1.42
CA ASP A 64 1.73 -11.52 -2.55
C ASP A 64 1.18 -12.64 -3.46
N ASP A 65 0.62 -13.71 -2.89
CA ASP A 65 -0.01 -14.77 -3.66
C ASP A 65 -1.16 -14.25 -4.51
N LEU A 66 -2.01 -13.40 -3.94
CA LEU A 66 -3.13 -12.82 -4.67
C LEU A 66 -2.66 -11.89 -5.79
N LEU A 67 -1.67 -11.05 -5.50
CA LEU A 67 -1.12 -10.15 -6.51
C LEU A 67 -0.53 -10.94 -7.70
N GLU A 68 0.24 -11.98 -7.44
CA GLU A 68 0.80 -12.82 -8.51
C GLU A 68 -0.30 -13.57 -9.28
N THR A 69 -1.31 -14.08 -8.58
CA THR A 69 -2.40 -14.82 -9.20
C THR A 69 -3.12 -13.97 -10.26
N TYR A 70 -3.34 -12.69 -9.97
CA TYR A 70 -4.13 -11.82 -10.85
C TYR A 70 -3.28 -10.89 -11.73
N ALA A 71 -1.96 -10.90 -11.59
CA ALA A 71 -1.08 -10.02 -12.34
C ALA A 71 -0.74 -10.51 -13.76
N GLN A 72 -1.32 -11.62 -14.19
CA GLN A 72 -1.20 -12.12 -15.58
C GLN A 72 0.26 -12.25 -16.06
N GLY A 73 1.04 -13.05 -15.35
CA GLY A 73 2.41 -13.34 -15.74
C GLY A 73 3.48 -12.47 -15.09
N TRP A 74 3.09 -11.44 -14.36
CA TRP A 74 4.04 -10.67 -13.58
C TRP A 74 4.22 -11.31 -12.20
N THR A 75 5.47 -11.61 -11.84
CA THR A 75 5.77 -12.08 -10.49
C THR A 75 6.04 -10.88 -9.58
N ILE A 76 5.91 -11.09 -8.28
CA ILE A 76 6.23 -10.05 -7.28
C ILE A 76 7.67 -9.53 -7.51
N ALA A 77 8.61 -10.43 -7.75
CA ALA A 77 10.01 -10.06 -7.94
C ALA A 77 10.26 -9.16 -9.16
N ARG A 78 9.40 -9.27 -10.18
CA ARG A 78 9.54 -8.49 -11.42
C ARG A 78 8.82 -7.15 -11.39
N MET A 79 7.88 -6.97 -10.45
CA MET A 79 7.19 -5.69 -10.32
C MET A 79 8.17 -4.62 -9.88
N PRO A 80 8.08 -3.40 -10.42
CA PRO A 80 8.87 -2.28 -9.89
C PRO A 80 8.60 -2.14 -8.38
N ALA A 81 9.63 -1.90 -7.60
CA ALA A 81 9.53 -1.91 -6.13
C ALA A 81 8.49 -0.93 -5.60
N LEU A 82 8.35 0.23 -6.22
CA LEU A 82 7.37 1.23 -5.80
C LEU A 82 5.95 0.78 -6.10
N ASP A 83 5.72 0.23 -7.29
CA ASP A 83 4.40 -0.32 -7.68
C ASP A 83 4.03 -1.47 -6.75
N ARG A 84 4.99 -2.31 -6.41
CA ARG A 84 4.79 -3.43 -5.49
C ARG A 84 4.34 -2.95 -4.12
N ALA A 85 4.98 -1.89 -3.58
CA ALA A 85 4.58 -1.31 -2.29
C ALA A 85 3.15 -0.75 -2.33
N ILE A 86 2.81 -0.04 -3.39
CA ILE A 86 1.47 0.53 -3.59
C ILE A 86 0.42 -0.59 -3.69
N LEU A 87 0.71 -1.63 -4.47
CA LEU A 87 -0.19 -2.76 -4.66
C LEU A 87 -0.41 -3.55 -3.36
N ARG A 88 0.63 -3.75 -2.58
CA ARG A 88 0.53 -4.43 -1.29
C ARG A 88 -0.38 -3.66 -0.33
N LEU A 89 -0.22 -2.35 -0.26
CA LEU A 89 -1.07 -1.51 0.58
C LEU A 89 -2.51 -1.52 0.09
N GLY A 90 -2.74 -1.34 -1.21
CA GLY A 90 -4.07 -1.34 -1.79
C GLY A 90 -4.79 -2.68 -1.57
N CYS A 91 -4.09 -3.78 -1.77
CA CYS A 91 -4.62 -5.12 -1.53
C CYS A 91 -5.02 -5.30 -0.06
N TRP A 92 -4.17 -4.86 0.87
CA TRP A 92 -4.49 -4.91 2.29
C TRP A 92 -5.74 -4.11 2.62
N GLU A 93 -5.87 -2.90 2.10
CA GLU A 93 -7.05 -2.07 2.36
C GLU A 93 -8.32 -2.71 1.81
N ILE A 94 -8.25 -3.30 0.63
CA ILE A 94 -9.41 -3.94 -0.02
C ILE A 94 -9.87 -5.18 0.76
N LEU A 95 -8.95 -6.03 1.16
CA LEU A 95 -9.28 -7.35 1.70
C LEU A 95 -9.32 -7.42 3.21
N PHE A 96 -8.56 -6.59 3.90
CA PHE A 96 -8.37 -6.71 5.34
C PHE A 96 -8.81 -5.50 6.15
N ASN A 97 -9.10 -4.36 5.52
CA ASN A 97 -9.55 -3.16 6.21
C ASN A 97 -10.95 -2.75 5.78
N GLU A 98 -11.96 -3.25 6.51
CA GLU A 98 -13.36 -3.00 6.19
C GLU A 98 -13.78 -1.53 6.34
N GLU A 99 -13.01 -0.72 7.06
CA GLU A 99 -13.31 0.70 7.23
C GLU A 99 -13.11 1.50 5.94
N VAL A 100 -12.34 0.97 4.99
CA VAL A 100 -12.06 1.66 3.72
C VAL A 100 -12.91 1.06 2.61
N PRO A 101 -13.80 1.84 1.99
CA PRO A 101 -14.53 1.34 0.82
C PRO A 101 -13.57 0.95 -0.30
N ASP A 102 -13.92 -0.11 -1.04
CA ASP A 102 -13.04 -0.62 -2.11
C ASP A 102 -12.70 0.46 -3.14
N ALA A 103 -13.68 1.26 -3.55
CA ALA A 103 -13.44 2.32 -4.52
C ALA A 103 -12.46 3.38 -4.01
N VAL A 104 -12.45 3.65 -2.71
CA VAL A 104 -11.51 4.58 -2.09
C VAL A 104 -10.11 3.98 -2.11
N ALA A 105 -9.97 2.71 -1.74
CA ALA A 105 -8.68 2.03 -1.73
C ALA A 105 -8.05 2.00 -3.13
N VAL A 106 -8.83 1.67 -4.15
CA VAL A 106 -8.36 1.64 -5.54
C VAL A 106 -7.95 3.04 -5.99
N ASN A 107 -8.80 4.04 -5.76
CA ASN A 107 -8.53 5.41 -6.21
C ASN A 107 -7.30 6.01 -5.54
N GLU A 108 -7.13 5.78 -4.23
CA GLU A 108 -5.96 6.27 -3.50
C GLU A 108 -4.67 5.62 -4.02
N ALA A 109 -4.71 4.32 -4.34
CA ALA A 109 -3.56 3.63 -4.93
C ALA A 109 -3.21 4.19 -6.32
N ILE A 110 -4.21 4.47 -7.15
CA ILE A 110 -4.00 5.08 -8.46
C ILE A 110 -3.34 6.45 -8.33
N GLU A 111 -3.83 7.28 -7.41
CA GLU A 111 -3.26 8.61 -7.20
C GLU A 111 -1.81 8.55 -6.69
N LEU A 112 -1.50 7.60 -5.82
CA LEU A 112 -0.12 7.38 -5.36
C LEU A 112 0.78 6.96 -6.53
N ALA A 113 0.30 6.07 -7.40
CA ALA A 113 1.07 5.65 -8.57
C ALA A 113 1.33 6.81 -9.53
N LYS A 114 0.35 7.68 -9.73
CA LYS A 114 0.51 8.89 -10.57
C LYS A 114 1.52 9.85 -9.97
N GLU A 115 1.47 10.06 -8.67
CA GLU A 115 2.36 11.01 -7.99
C GLU A 115 3.80 10.48 -7.90
N LEU A 116 3.96 9.20 -7.55
CA LEU A 116 5.26 8.62 -7.18
C LEU A 116 5.90 7.78 -8.28
N SER A 117 5.16 7.36 -9.29
CA SER A 117 5.64 6.49 -10.34
C SER A 117 5.27 7.06 -11.73
N THR A 118 4.61 6.27 -12.58
CA THR A 118 4.29 6.68 -13.95
C THR A 118 2.80 6.49 -14.24
N ASP A 119 2.32 7.06 -15.34
CA ASP A 119 0.93 6.86 -15.80
C ASP A 119 0.70 5.38 -16.17
N ASP A 120 1.71 4.72 -16.72
CA ASP A 120 1.63 3.28 -17.03
C ASP A 120 1.48 2.47 -15.74
N SER A 121 2.20 2.84 -14.68
CA SER A 121 2.06 2.22 -13.36
C SER A 121 0.65 2.42 -12.82
N ALA A 122 0.07 3.62 -12.97
CA ALA A 122 -1.29 3.90 -12.52
C ALA A 122 -2.31 2.98 -13.21
N GLY A 123 -2.15 2.74 -14.51
CA GLY A 123 -3.00 1.83 -15.25
C GLY A 123 -2.87 0.39 -14.78
N PHE A 124 -1.64 -0.07 -14.55
CA PHE A 124 -1.37 -1.42 -14.04
C PHE A 124 -1.97 -1.61 -12.64
N VAL A 125 -1.76 -0.64 -11.75
CA VAL A 125 -2.31 -0.67 -10.38
C VAL A 125 -3.83 -0.73 -10.41
N ASN A 126 -4.46 0.11 -11.23
CA ASN A 126 -5.92 0.11 -11.39
C ASN A 126 -6.43 -1.26 -11.86
N GLY A 127 -5.83 -1.79 -12.91
CA GLY A 127 -6.26 -3.07 -13.47
C GLY A 127 -6.15 -4.21 -12.47
N LEU A 128 -5.03 -4.30 -11.77
CA LEU A 128 -4.79 -5.39 -10.83
C LEU A 128 -5.69 -5.29 -9.59
N LEU A 129 -5.77 -4.11 -8.98
CA LEU A 129 -6.59 -3.93 -7.78
C LEU A 129 -8.08 -4.08 -8.09
N SER A 130 -8.53 -3.64 -9.26
CA SER A 130 -9.93 -3.83 -9.68
C SER A 130 -10.28 -5.31 -9.82
N LYS A 131 -9.35 -6.13 -10.29
CA LYS A 131 -9.54 -7.59 -10.33
C LYS A 131 -9.68 -8.17 -8.92
N ILE A 132 -8.86 -7.71 -7.99
CA ILE A 132 -8.93 -8.16 -6.59
C ILE A 132 -10.28 -7.78 -5.98
N VAL A 133 -10.78 -6.59 -6.24
CA VAL A 133 -12.12 -6.19 -5.80
C VAL A 133 -13.18 -7.14 -6.36
N SER A 134 -13.07 -7.52 -7.64
CA SER A 134 -14.03 -8.42 -8.26
C SER A 134 -14.05 -9.81 -7.62
N THR A 135 -12.94 -10.26 -7.04
CA THR A 135 -12.90 -11.56 -6.34
C THR A 135 -13.76 -11.56 -5.07
N LYS A 136 -13.89 -10.41 -4.41
CA LYS A 136 -14.76 -10.27 -3.24
C LYS A 136 -16.23 -10.40 -3.66
N ALA A 137 -16.60 -9.78 -4.74
CA ALA A 137 -17.98 -9.81 -5.25
C ALA A 137 -18.42 -11.21 -5.67
N ALA A 138 -17.48 -12.07 -6.07
CA ALA A 138 -17.75 -13.44 -6.49
C ALA A 138 -18.05 -14.40 -5.33
N LYS A 139 -17.82 -13.96 -4.11
CA LYS A 139 -18.11 -14.73 -2.91
C LYS A 139 -19.45 -14.29 -2.32
#